data_999d9b4f9bf2da5caf2e08c40279c6b4
#
_entry.id   999d9b4f9bf2da5caf2e08c40279c6b4
#
_cell.length_a   1.000
_cell.length_b   1.000
_cell.length_c   1.000
_cell.angle_alpha   90.00
_cell.angle_beta   90.00
_cell.angle_gamma   90.00
#
_symmetry.space_group_name_H-M   'P 1'
#
loop_
_entity.id
_entity.type
_entity.pdbx_description
1 polymer ?
#
loop_
_entity_poly.entity_id
_entity_poly.type
_entity_poly.pdbx_seq_one_letter_code
_entity_poly.pdbx_strand_id
1 'polypeptide(L)'
;MRARSSWYLALAPLALGWGAWQSQTSVENEWSWLFAPEYRQPGYFVLPGTPSATRASRDDFGPTENGKGLIFNTEKDVLVVASALGELSEKMPRAAMSVEAWIAIERPQRWGGIVSCVQDNGDYEKGFVLGYDDQHFTFGLATTGMDDGDGRMSYFTGRTPFEAGRWHHVVATFDGKQSCLYVDGVLDFSSELQHGEVLYDPTAPFVIGAYRDDNEDFPLDGRLASVSMSDVAWTAGQVAARFAEGRHRTEYPIWTDMEFGFLVEPFLTWPREDGVSLQFESSFPAKAELRLRRDDQPEEEFTVLRSADARTLHSFRLRELEAGQKYFYSVRIESADGESMESPLRSFRTASTRAQAYTFAVVGDTQTNGEVAGRVAELAFEHRPNFVVHCGDLVDTGSNKRDWTDTFFPAMQPLLAHAPMMPVLGNHEQDAKLYYDYMDLPDPERWYSFTYGNAEFFMIDGNRSLADQSAQLEWLESALRKSNATWRFAVLHQPPYTSDSNDYGDTGKTSSTRGDMNVRNIVALLERYGVDLCFSGHVHDYERTFPILNGEVSSYQEGGVIYVTAAGGGGSLEDFDATNTWFGHKKARRHHFVYLAIHGDQLEMQAVDEDGRLFDVLTLEQRGR
;
A
#
# COMPACT_ATOMS: atom_id res chain seq x y z
N MET A 1 2.17 -57.31 24.20
CA MET A 1 1.44 -56.97 25.43
C MET A 1 2.21 -55.93 26.22
N ARG A 2 1.86 -54.69 26.10
CA ARG A 2 2.08 -53.59 27.07
C ARG A 2 1.19 -52.45 26.62
N ALA A 3 0.17 -52.18 27.41
CA ALA A 3 -0.79 -51.12 27.24
C ALA A 3 -0.08 -49.78 27.46
N ARG A 4 -0.31 -48.79 26.59
CA ARG A 4 -0.02 -47.40 26.83
C ARG A 4 -1.32 -46.71 27.22
N SER A 5 -1.38 -46.29 28.45
CA SER A 5 -2.42 -45.45 29.02
C SER A 5 -2.30 -44.03 28.44
N SER A 6 -3.36 -43.58 27.78
CA SER A 6 -3.57 -42.17 27.40
C SER A 6 -3.99 -41.37 28.65
N TRP A 7 -3.23 -40.34 28.92
CA TRP A 7 -3.58 -39.35 29.94
C TRP A 7 -4.41 -38.23 29.26
N TYR A 8 -5.68 -38.19 29.60
CA TYR A 8 -6.51 -37.00 29.38
C TYR A 8 -6.26 -36.04 30.53
N LEU A 9 -5.65 -34.88 30.28
CA LEU A 9 -5.64 -33.77 31.24
C LEU A 9 -6.98 -33.03 31.11
N ALA A 10 -7.90 -33.32 32.01
CA ALA A 10 -9.04 -32.49 32.28
C ALA A 10 -8.56 -31.29 33.09
N LEU A 11 -8.62 -30.08 32.54
CA LEU A 11 -8.44 -28.88 33.32
C LEU A 11 -9.69 -28.65 34.20
N ALA A 12 -9.51 -28.94 35.50
CA ALA A 12 -10.46 -28.58 36.53
C ALA A 12 -10.37 -27.07 36.84
N PRO A 13 -11.48 -26.40 37.15
CA PRO A 13 -11.44 -24.98 37.55
C PRO A 13 -10.75 -24.84 38.91
N LEU A 14 -9.76 -23.97 39.01
CA LEU A 14 -9.16 -23.55 40.25
C LEU A 14 -10.17 -22.73 41.04
N ALA A 15 -10.75 -23.34 42.08
CA ALA A 15 -11.53 -22.66 43.06
C ALA A 15 -10.58 -21.96 44.07
N LEU A 16 -10.52 -20.66 44.01
CA LEU A 16 -9.92 -19.83 45.09
C LEU A 16 -11.00 -19.39 46.06
N GLY A 17 -10.67 -19.62 47.34
CA GLY A 17 -11.57 -19.56 48.46
C GLY A 17 -12.06 -18.18 48.90
N TRP A 18 -13.26 -18.18 49.31
CA TRP A 18 -14.11 -17.45 50.26
C TRP A 18 -13.59 -16.20 50.94
N GLY A 19 -14.22 -15.08 50.54
CA GLY A 19 -14.44 -13.90 51.37
C GLY A 19 -15.81 -13.33 51.04
N ALA A 20 -16.78 -13.46 51.93
CA ALA A 20 -18.18 -13.17 51.72
C ALA A 20 -18.44 -11.66 51.56
N TRP A 21 -19.04 -11.29 50.42
CA TRP A 21 -20.01 -10.20 50.28
C TRP A 21 -21.05 -10.60 49.23
N GLN A 22 -22.33 -10.66 49.64
CA GLN A 22 -23.43 -10.96 48.76
C GLN A 22 -23.66 -9.78 47.81
N SER A 23 -23.28 -9.93 46.54
CA SER A 23 -23.88 -9.28 45.39
C SER A 23 -24.26 -10.40 44.41
N GLN A 24 -25.46 -10.35 43.84
CA GLN A 24 -25.90 -11.29 42.82
C GLN A 24 -24.89 -11.18 41.67
N THR A 25 -23.96 -12.13 41.59
CA THR A 25 -23.08 -12.28 40.42
C THR A 25 -23.90 -12.95 39.31
N SER A 26 -24.20 -12.18 38.28
CA SER A 26 -24.55 -12.74 36.96
C SER A 26 -23.47 -13.75 36.57
N VAL A 27 -23.88 -14.95 36.16
CA VAL A 27 -22.93 -15.93 35.62
C VAL A 27 -22.44 -15.36 34.30
N GLU A 28 -21.16 -15.07 34.24
CA GLU A 28 -20.51 -14.63 33.01
C GLU A 28 -20.52 -15.77 32.00
N ASN A 29 -21.03 -15.48 30.78
CA ASN A 29 -20.89 -16.38 29.66
C ASN A 29 -19.76 -15.85 28.77
N GLU A 30 -18.73 -16.68 28.58
CA GLU A 30 -17.60 -16.37 27.72
C GLU A 30 -17.50 -17.44 26.62
N TRP A 31 -17.37 -16.97 25.36
CA TRP A 31 -17.08 -17.79 24.19
C TRP A 31 -15.64 -17.52 23.76
N SER A 32 -14.88 -18.59 23.50
CA SER A 32 -13.47 -18.46 23.14
C SER A 32 -13.09 -19.38 22.00
N TRP A 33 -12.32 -18.85 21.05
CA TRP A 33 -11.76 -19.56 19.91
C TRP A 33 -10.23 -19.43 19.96
N LEU A 34 -9.54 -20.55 20.17
CA LEU A 34 -8.08 -20.63 20.17
C LEU A 34 -7.60 -21.25 18.87
N PHE A 35 -6.71 -20.54 18.20
CA PHE A 35 -6.17 -20.92 16.91
C PHE A 35 -4.73 -21.40 17.03
N ALA A 36 -4.53 -22.53 17.73
CA ALA A 36 -3.25 -23.21 17.83
C ALA A 36 -3.35 -24.60 17.17
N PRO A 37 -2.26 -25.16 16.59
CA PRO A 37 -2.29 -26.44 15.89
C PRO A 37 -2.85 -27.60 16.70
N GLU A 38 -2.58 -27.62 17.99
CA GLU A 38 -3.05 -28.63 18.93
C GLU A 38 -4.56 -28.63 19.16
N TYR A 39 -5.22 -27.51 18.87
CA TYR A 39 -6.69 -27.38 18.96
C TYR A 39 -7.41 -27.63 17.63
N ARG A 40 -6.68 -27.99 16.59
CA ARG A 40 -7.27 -28.33 15.29
C ARG A 40 -7.91 -29.72 15.36
N GLN A 41 -9.25 -29.75 15.25
CA GLN A 41 -9.93 -30.96 14.81
C GLN A 41 -10.18 -30.85 13.31
N PRO A 42 -9.89 -31.88 12.50
CA PRO A 42 -10.13 -31.83 11.06
C PRO A 42 -11.58 -31.45 10.75
N GLY A 43 -11.79 -30.28 10.17
CA GLY A 43 -13.09 -29.81 9.68
C GLY A 43 -14.05 -29.21 10.72
N TYR A 44 -13.63 -28.98 11.97
CA TYR A 44 -14.53 -28.41 13.00
C TYR A 44 -13.76 -27.52 13.96
N PHE A 45 -14.30 -26.30 14.20
CA PHE A 45 -14.04 -25.54 15.40
C PHE A 45 -15.27 -25.70 16.33
N VAL A 46 -15.05 -26.20 17.52
CA VAL A 46 -16.11 -26.35 18.51
C VAL A 46 -16.17 -25.07 19.32
N LEU A 47 -17.33 -24.41 19.32
CA LEU A 47 -17.58 -23.28 20.19
C LEU A 47 -18.00 -23.79 21.56
N PRO A 48 -17.27 -23.52 22.65
CA PRO A 48 -17.75 -23.84 23.99
C PRO A 48 -19.10 -23.17 24.24
N GLY A 49 -20.10 -23.95 24.64
CA GLY A 49 -21.43 -23.44 25.01
C GLY A 49 -22.44 -23.22 23.89
N THR A 50 -22.10 -23.42 22.62
CA THR A 50 -23.07 -23.37 21.52
C THR A 50 -23.45 -24.79 21.05
N PRO A 51 -24.75 -25.03 20.68
CA PRO A 51 -25.19 -26.36 20.29
C PRO A 51 -24.79 -26.79 18.87
N SER A 52 -24.13 -25.95 18.10
CA SER A 52 -23.73 -26.26 16.72
C SER A 52 -22.25 -26.09 16.48
N ALA A 53 -21.61 -27.12 15.93
CA ALA A 53 -20.26 -27.02 15.40
C ALA A 53 -20.29 -26.17 14.12
N THR A 54 -19.49 -25.11 14.08
CA THR A 54 -19.28 -24.33 12.87
C THR A 54 -18.31 -25.08 11.96
N ARG A 55 -18.70 -25.35 10.72
CA ARG A 55 -17.83 -25.94 9.72
C ARG A 55 -17.02 -24.82 9.07
N ALA A 56 -15.74 -24.80 9.36
CA ALA A 56 -14.78 -24.24 8.43
C ALA A 56 -14.17 -25.39 7.63
N SER A 57 -14.17 -25.32 6.30
CA SER A 57 -13.50 -26.29 5.47
C SER A 57 -11.98 -26.12 5.63
N ARG A 58 -11.23 -27.22 5.60
CA ARG A 58 -9.76 -27.18 5.75
C ARG A 58 -9.08 -26.48 4.57
N ASP A 59 -9.80 -26.34 3.45
CA ASP A 59 -9.32 -25.70 2.24
C ASP A 59 -9.51 -24.17 2.27
N ASP A 60 -10.23 -23.65 3.28
CA ASP A 60 -10.47 -22.21 3.45
C ASP A 60 -9.37 -21.51 4.26
N PHE A 61 -8.41 -22.26 4.85
CA PHE A 61 -7.37 -21.70 5.72
C PHE A 61 -5.98 -22.22 5.37
N GLY A 62 -5.05 -21.31 5.18
CA GLY A 62 -3.64 -21.64 5.08
C GLY A 62 -3.13 -22.34 6.35
N PRO A 63 -2.07 -23.17 6.25
CA PRO A 63 -1.46 -23.79 7.42
C PRO A 63 -0.86 -22.72 8.34
N THR A 64 -1.10 -22.83 9.63
CA THR A 64 -0.30 -22.09 10.62
C THR A 64 1.04 -22.78 10.74
N GLU A 65 2.04 -22.26 10.09
CA GLU A 65 3.41 -22.64 10.38
C GLU A 65 3.74 -22.12 11.78
N ASN A 66 4.42 -22.89 12.62
CA ASN A 66 4.87 -22.54 13.97
C ASN A 66 3.84 -22.29 15.09
N GLY A 67 2.57 -22.62 14.92
CA GLY A 67 1.61 -22.63 16.03
C GLY A 67 1.21 -21.28 16.62
N LYS A 68 1.48 -20.17 15.92
CA LYS A 68 1.28 -18.80 16.43
C LYS A 68 -0.04 -18.15 16.04
N GLY A 69 -0.91 -18.83 15.33
CA GLY A 69 -2.22 -18.33 14.94
C GLY A 69 -2.69 -18.87 13.60
N LEU A 70 -3.95 -18.66 13.29
CA LEU A 70 -4.56 -19.00 12.02
C LEU A 70 -4.28 -17.90 11.01
N ILE A 71 -3.82 -18.26 9.82
CA ILE A 71 -3.53 -17.33 8.73
C ILE A 71 -4.79 -17.09 7.91
N PHE A 72 -5.05 -15.83 7.63
CA PHE A 72 -6.06 -15.33 6.71
C PHE A 72 -5.32 -14.54 5.63
N ASN A 73 -5.29 -15.02 4.40
CA ASN A 73 -4.49 -14.40 3.33
C ASN A 73 -5.18 -14.43 1.97
N THR A 74 -6.44 -14.85 1.91
CA THR A 74 -7.27 -14.81 0.71
C THR A 74 -8.64 -14.22 1.01
N GLU A 75 -9.33 -13.71 0.00
CA GLU A 75 -10.71 -13.22 0.10
C GLU A 75 -11.72 -14.28 0.59
N LYS A 76 -11.32 -15.56 0.60
CA LYS A 76 -12.17 -16.70 1.02
C LYS A 76 -11.90 -17.16 2.44
N ASP A 77 -10.86 -16.66 3.08
CA ASP A 77 -10.46 -17.08 4.41
C ASP A 77 -11.33 -16.40 5.46
N VAL A 78 -12.42 -17.03 5.83
CA VAL A 78 -13.34 -16.56 6.86
C VAL A 78 -13.87 -17.73 7.68
N LEU A 79 -13.95 -17.55 9.00
CA LEU A 79 -14.64 -18.45 9.90
C LEU A 79 -16.11 -18.06 10.05
N VAL A 80 -17.00 -18.83 9.47
CA VAL A 80 -18.44 -18.61 9.63
C VAL A 80 -18.91 -19.29 10.91
N VAL A 81 -19.17 -18.48 11.95
CA VAL A 81 -19.78 -18.93 13.21
C VAL A 81 -21.27 -19.23 12.98
N ALA A 82 -21.95 -18.35 12.26
CA ALA A 82 -23.31 -18.56 11.77
C ALA A 82 -23.48 -17.81 10.44
N SER A 83 -24.05 -18.47 9.44
CA SER A 83 -24.38 -17.82 8.15
C SER A 83 -25.54 -16.81 8.28
N ALA A 84 -26.36 -16.99 9.31
CA ALA A 84 -27.36 -16.07 9.80
C ALA A 84 -27.61 -16.38 11.27
N LEU A 85 -27.73 -15.37 12.12
CA LEU A 85 -27.90 -15.57 13.56
C LEU A 85 -29.12 -16.42 13.91
N GLY A 86 -30.28 -16.21 13.24
CA GLY A 86 -31.50 -16.93 13.56
C GLY A 86 -31.84 -16.87 15.05
N GLU A 87 -32.10 -18.03 15.68
CA GLU A 87 -32.37 -18.15 17.12
C GLU A 87 -31.16 -17.81 18.01
N LEU A 88 -29.93 -17.80 17.46
CA LEU A 88 -28.74 -17.40 18.20
C LEU A 88 -28.79 -15.92 18.58
N SER A 89 -29.50 -15.08 17.82
CA SER A 89 -29.65 -13.65 18.09
C SER A 89 -30.21 -13.37 19.48
N GLU A 90 -31.03 -14.27 20.04
CA GLU A 90 -31.60 -14.14 21.39
C GLU A 90 -30.57 -14.44 22.50
N LYS A 91 -29.47 -15.13 22.14
CA LYS A 91 -28.37 -15.51 23.06
C LYS A 91 -27.19 -14.56 23.01
N MET A 92 -27.19 -13.65 22.05
CA MET A 92 -26.10 -12.66 21.92
C MET A 92 -26.10 -11.66 23.08
N PRO A 93 -24.95 -11.18 23.50
CA PRO A 93 -24.83 -10.15 24.53
C PRO A 93 -25.57 -8.88 24.15
N ARG A 94 -26.49 -8.41 25.01
CA ARG A 94 -27.30 -7.20 24.73
C ARG A 94 -27.01 -6.05 25.69
N ALA A 95 -27.09 -6.33 26.99
CA ALA A 95 -26.94 -5.29 28.03
C ALA A 95 -25.50 -4.81 28.21
N ALA A 96 -24.54 -5.70 28.00
CA ALA A 96 -23.12 -5.44 28.05
C ALA A 96 -22.38 -6.48 27.21
N MET A 97 -21.19 -6.15 26.73
CA MET A 97 -20.34 -7.08 26.01
C MET A 97 -18.87 -6.72 26.08
N SER A 98 -18.03 -7.72 25.87
CA SER A 98 -16.62 -7.56 25.53
C SER A 98 -16.30 -8.44 24.34
N VAL A 99 -15.49 -7.95 23.40
CA VAL A 99 -14.93 -8.70 22.28
C VAL A 99 -13.43 -8.48 22.29
N GLU A 100 -12.67 -9.56 22.24
CA GLU A 100 -11.22 -9.57 22.34
C GLU A 100 -10.62 -10.35 21.18
N ALA A 101 -9.50 -9.88 20.66
CA ALA A 101 -8.69 -10.61 19.69
C ALA A 101 -7.19 -10.44 19.97
N TRP A 102 -6.44 -11.52 19.81
CA TRP A 102 -5.01 -11.46 19.55
C TRP A 102 -4.79 -11.55 18.05
N ILE A 103 -4.33 -10.46 17.46
CA ILE A 103 -4.28 -10.25 16.01
C ILE A 103 -2.94 -9.70 15.57
N ALA A 104 -2.49 -10.14 14.41
CA ALA A 104 -1.42 -9.48 13.66
C ALA A 104 -1.93 -9.23 12.24
N ILE A 105 -2.09 -7.96 11.87
CA ILE A 105 -2.50 -7.57 10.52
C ILE A 105 -1.25 -7.57 9.65
N GLU A 106 -1.25 -8.32 8.56
CA GLU A 106 -0.13 -8.39 7.63
C GLU A 106 -0.24 -7.31 6.56
N ARG A 107 -1.40 -7.23 5.92
CA ARG A 107 -1.71 -6.24 4.88
C ARG A 107 -2.89 -5.39 5.32
N PRO A 108 -2.62 -4.19 5.87
CA PRO A 108 -3.70 -3.26 6.19
C PRO A 108 -4.40 -2.85 4.89
N GLN A 109 -5.72 -2.78 4.97
CA GLN A 109 -6.58 -2.27 3.92
C GLN A 109 -7.52 -1.22 4.53
N ARG A 110 -8.18 -0.43 3.69
CA ARG A 110 -9.03 0.67 4.14
C ARG A 110 -10.07 0.23 5.16
N TRP A 111 -10.66 -0.96 4.98
CA TRP A 111 -11.60 -1.58 5.89
C TRP A 111 -11.25 -3.06 6.03
N GLY A 112 -11.20 -3.57 7.24
CA GLY A 112 -10.98 -4.98 7.49
C GLY A 112 -11.67 -5.44 8.77
N GLY A 113 -12.32 -6.60 8.72
CA GLY A 113 -13.01 -7.17 9.87
C GLY A 113 -12.17 -8.19 10.61
N ILE A 114 -12.16 -8.11 11.93
CA ILE A 114 -11.57 -9.10 12.82
C ILE A 114 -12.64 -10.06 13.31
N VAL A 115 -13.74 -9.51 13.81
CA VAL A 115 -14.94 -10.22 14.24
C VAL A 115 -16.13 -9.36 13.93
N SER A 116 -17.09 -9.87 13.20
CA SER A 116 -18.33 -9.13 12.89
C SER A 116 -19.58 -9.97 13.04
N CYS A 117 -20.61 -9.30 13.49
CA CYS A 117 -21.98 -9.80 13.48
C CYS A 117 -22.85 -8.59 13.17
N VAL A 118 -23.01 -8.28 11.90
CA VAL A 118 -23.51 -6.99 11.43
C VAL A 118 -24.43 -7.17 10.22
N GLN A 119 -25.41 -6.28 10.12
CA GLN A 119 -26.18 -5.96 8.94
C GLN A 119 -26.17 -4.45 8.81
N ASP A 120 -25.55 -3.94 7.75
CA ASP A 120 -25.32 -2.51 7.51
C ASP A 120 -25.67 -2.20 6.05
N ASN A 121 -26.90 -1.73 5.83
CA ASN A 121 -27.45 -1.45 4.51
C ASN A 121 -28.03 -0.03 4.49
N GLY A 122 -27.15 0.95 4.32
CA GLY A 122 -27.55 2.34 4.26
C GLY A 122 -28.14 2.82 5.60
N ASP A 123 -29.47 2.98 5.69
CA ASP A 123 -30.13 3.42 6.92
C ASP A 123 -30.42 2.28 7.90
N TYR A 124 -30.30 1.02 7.46
CA TYR A 124 -30.54 -0.17 8.28
C TYR A 124 -29.25 -0.74 8.83
N GLU A 125 -28.96 -0.49 10.12
CA GLU A 125 -27.69 -0.84 10.74
C GLU A 125 -27.90 -1.54 12.08
N LYS A 126 -27.49 -2.81 12.22
CA LYS A 126 -27.61 -3.59 13.46
C LYS A 126 -26.40 -4.50 13.65
N GLY A 127 -25.94 -4.61 14.87
CA GLY A 127 -24.88 -5.53 15.26
C GLY A 127 -23.65 -4.86 15.84
N PHE A 128 -22.53 -5.54 15.71
CA PHE A 128 -21.23 -5.04 16.09
C PHE A 128 -20.13 -5.52 15.13
N VAL A 129 -19.04 -4.78 15.11
CA VAL A 129 -17.79 -5.18 14.45
C VAL A 129 -16.59 -4.74 15.27
N LEU A 130 -15.67 -5.65 15.52
CA LEU A 130 -14.29 -5.34 15.86
C LEU A 130 -13.47 -5.48 14.59
N GLY A 131 -12.84 -4.39 14.14
CA GLY A 131 -12.13 -4.33 12.87
C GLY A 131 -10.99 -3.34 12.89
N TYR A 132 -10.61 -2.89 11.72
CA TYR A 132 -9.59 -1.84 11.55
C TYR A 132 -9.92 -1.01 10.31
N ASP A 133 -9.37 0.21 10.31
CA ASP A 133 -9.46 1.19 9.23
C ASP A 133 -8.06 1.72 8.97
N ASP A 134 -7.51 1.45 7.80
CA ASP A 134 -6.12 1.74 7.43
C ASP A 134 -5.10 1.24 8.46
N GLN A 135 -4.75 2.05 9.44
CA GLN A 135 -3.73 1.75 10.45
C GLN A 135 -4.26 1.77 11.89
N HIS A 136 -5.57 1.89 12.09
CA HIS A 136 -6.15 1.98 13.42
C HIS A 136 -7.21 0.90 13.63
N PHE A 137 -7.28 0.37 14.84
CA PHE A 137 -8.37 -0.53 15.20
C PHE A 137 -9.67 0.24 15.36
N THR A 138 -10.79 -0.40 15.00
CA THR A 138 -12.12 0.18 15.05
C THR A 138 -13.08 -0.71 15.82
N PHE A 139 -14.08 -0.09 16.44
CA PHE A 139 -15.22 -0.77 17.02
C PHE A 139 -16.51 -0.15 16.52
N GLY A 140 -17.33 -0.92 15.80
CA GLY A 140 -18.67 -0.55 15.35
C GLY A 140 -19.72 -1.18 16.23
N LEU A 141 -20.77 -0.43 16.59
CA LEU A 141 -21.84 -0.88 17.44
C LEU A 141 -23.15 -0.15 17.13
N ALA A 142 -24.28 -0.90 17.11
CA ALA A 142 -25.63 -0.36 17.07
C ALA A 142 -26.42 -0.72 18.33
N THR A 143 -27.11 0.26 18.93
CA THR A 143 -27.88 0.05 20.17
C THR A 143 -29.25 0.71 20.12
N THR A 144 -30.16 0.26 21.01
CA THR A 144 -31.50 0.82 21.14
C THR A 144 -31.57 2.30 21.48
N GLY A 145 -30.50 2.87 22.09
CA GLY A 145 -30.47 4.28 22.46
C GLY A 145 -30.20 5.22 21.29
N MET A 146 -29.72 4.68 20.17
CA MET A 146 -29.49 5.41 18.91
C MET A 146 -30.36 4.91 17.78
N ASP A 147 -31.31 4.00 18.07
CA ASP A 147 -32.25 3.45 17.11
C ASP A 147 -33.21 4.54 16.63
N ASP A 148 -33.17 4.86 15.34
CA ASP A 148 -34.05 5.81 14.68
C ASP A 148 -35.25 5.14 14.00
N GLY A 149 -35.43 3.83 14.24
CA GLY A 149 -36.48 2.96 13.71
C GLY A 149 -35.92 1.86 12.80
N ASP A 150 -34.74 2.04 12.21
CA ASP A 150 -34.07 1.10 11.32
C ASP A 150 -32.82 0.50 11.97
N GLY A 151 -32.30 1.10 13.02
CA GLY A 151 -31.00 0.86 13.66
C GLY A 151 -29.96 1.87 13.17
N ARG A 152 -29.03 2.21 14.06
CA ARG A 152 -27.96 3.14 13.73
C ARG A 152 -26.65 2.73 14.35
N MET A 153 -25.67 2.44 13.53
CA MET A 153 -24.31 2.08 13.96
C MET A 153 -23.43 3.32 14.13
N SER A 154 -22.53 3.25 15.09
CA SER A 154 -21.43 4.20 15.23
C SER A 154 -20.13 3.46 15.18
N TYR A 155 -19.21 3.91 14.33
CA TYR A 155 -17.87 3.38 14.21
C TYR A 155 -16.89 4.26 15.00
N PHE A 156 -16.17 3.65 15.93
CA PHE A 156 -15.20 4.32 16.80
C PHE A 156 -13.81 3.90 16.40
N THR A 157 -13.04 4.80 15.85
CA THR A 157 -11.64 4.57 15.45
C THR A 157 -10.71 4.90 16.60
N GLY A 158 -9.78 4.01 16.91
CA GLY A 158 -8.73 4.19 17.89
C GLY A 158 -7.75 5.30 17.49
N ARG A 159 -6.87 5.67 18.42
CA ARG A 159 -5.87 6.73 18.24
C ARG A 159 -4.48 6.20 18.01
N THR A 160 -4.21 4.98 18.47
CA THR A 160 -2.92 4.33 18.37
C THR A 160 -2.86 3.56 17.05
N PRO A 161 -1.96 3.94 16.13
CA PRO A 161 -1.77 3.17 14.91
C PRO A 161 -1.13 1.82 15.26
N PHE A 162 -1.64 0.74 14.67
CA PHE A 162 -0.98 -0.55 14.77
C PHE A 162 0.21 -0.64 13.80
N GLU A 163 1.17 -1.49 14.13
CA GLU A 163 2.29 -1.81 13.25
C GLU A 163 1.97 -3.11 12.49
N ALA A 164 1.97 -3.03 11.14
CA ALA A 164 1.72 -4.21 10.31
C ALA A 164 2.74 -5.32 10.62
N GLY A 165 2.26 -6.57 10.67
CA GLY A 165 3.09 -7.72 10.99
C GLY A 165 3.43 -7.90 12.47
N ARG A 166 2.87 -7.09 13.37
CA ARG A 166 3.02 -7.27 14.82
C ARG A 166 1.74 -7.76 15.47
N TRP A 167 1.93 -8.57 16.50
CA TRP A 167 0.83 -9.01 17.34
C TRP A 167 0.36 -7.87 18.24
N HIS A 168 -0.95 -7.64 18.21
CA HIS A 168 -1.65 -6.72 19.09
C HIS A 168 -2.76 -7.44 19.85
N HIS A 169 -3.01 -7.00 21.05
CA HIS A 169 -4.15 -7.37 21.85
C HIS A 169 -5.21 -6.29 21.74
N VAL A 170 -6.33 -6.58 21.12
CA VAL A 170 -7.41 -5.62 20.88
C VAL A 170 -8.66 -6.06 21.60
N VAL A 171 -9.23 -5.16 22.38
CA VAL A 171 -10.46 -5.42 23.13
C VAL A 171 -11.42 -4.26 22.94
N ALA A 172 -12.65 -4.57 22.53
CA ALA A 172 -13.78 -3.66 22.57
C ALA A 172 -14.72 -4.05 23.71
N THR A 173 -15.19 -3.07 24.49
CA THR A 173 -16.16 -3.30 25.56
C THR A 173 -17.32 -2.32 25.47
N PHE A 174 -18.52 -2.76 25.91
CA PHE A 174 -19.70 -1.94 26.03
C PHE A 174 -20.45 -2.33 27.30
N ASP A 175 -20.82 -1.36 28.15
CA ASP A 175 -21.48 -1.59 29.45
C ASP A 175 -22.95 -1.11 29.48
N GLY A 176 -23.53 -0.87 28.30
CA GLY A 176 -24.88 -0.31 28.18
C GLY A 176 -24.90 1.23 28.16
N LYS A 177 -23.75 1.90 28.38
CA LYS A 177 -23.63 3.35 28.42
C LYS A 177 -22.37 3.86 27.72
N GLN A 178 -21.29 3.12 27.80
CA GLN A 178 -20.00 3.51 27.27
C GLN A 178 -19.40 2.37 26.44
N SER A 179 -18.94 2.73 25.26
CA SER A 179 -18.10 1.91 24.40
C SER A 179 -16.64 2.26 24.64
N CYS A 180 -15.78 1.26 24.83
CA CYS A 180 -14.34 1.45 24.98
C CYS A 180 -13.59 0.54 24.00
N LEU A 181 -12.48 1.04 23.48
CA LEU A 181 -11.51 0.29 22.67
C LEU A 181 -10.17 0.32 23.39
N TYR A 182 -9.56 -0.84 23.58
CA TYR A 182 -8.25 -1.02 24.20
C TYR A 182 -7.29 -1.64 23.20
N VAL A 183 -6.08 -1.14 23.20
CA VAL A 183 -4.97 -1.70 22.42
C VAL A 183 -3.83 -2.02 23.37
N ASP A 184 -3.32 -3.23 23.31
CA ASP A 184 -2.23 -3.73 24.15
C ASP A 184 -2.42 -3.46 25.66
N GLY A 185 -3.65 -3.70 26.12
CA GLY A 185 -4.05 -3.54 27.52
C GLY A 185 -4.31 -2.11 27.98
N VAL A 186 -4.18 -1.12 27.10
CA VAL A 186 -4.33 0.31 27.41
C VAL A 186 -5.60 0.85 26.72
N LEU A 187 -6.37 1.68 27.45
CA LEU A 187 -7.53 2.37 26.87
C LEU A 187 -7.07 3.32 25.76
N ASP A 188 -7.51 3.06 24.56
CA ASP A 188 -7.16 3.83 23.36
C ASP A 188 -8.26 4.83 22.98
N PHE A 189 -9.54 4.42 23.08
CA PHE A 189 -10.69 5.26 22.78
C PHE A 189 -11.89 4.93 23.69
N SER A 190 -12.76 5.91 23.94
CA SER A 190 -14.05 5.71 24.60
C SER A 190 -15.10 6.69 24.10
N SER A 191 -16.38 6.25 24.08
CA SER A 191 -17.53 7.05 23.66
C SER A 191 -18.79 6.65 24.43
N GLU A 192 -19.63 7.63 24.74
CA GLU A 192 -20.96 7.44 25.32
C GLU A 192 -22.09 7.62 24.27
N LEU A 193 -21.73 7.68 22.98
CA LEU A 193 -22.70 7.93 21.91
C LEU A 193 -23.74 6.82 21.82
N GLN A 194 -23.30 5.56 21.85
CA GLN A 194 -24.16 4.38 21.88
C GLN A 194 -24.55 4.02 23.32
N HIS A 195 -25.84 3.77 23.59
CA HIS A 195 -26.35 3.40 24.91
C HIS A 195 -27.60 2.52 24.80
N GLY A 196 -27.93 1.82 25.88
CA GLY A 196 -29.06 0.87 25.91
C GLY A 196 -28.62 -0.56 25.57
N GLU A 197 -29.43 -1.32 24.83
CA GLU A 197 -29.14 -2.70 24.46
C GLU A 197 -28.57 -2.77 23.02
N VAL A 198 -27.63 -3.68 22.80
CA VAL A 198 -27.12 -3.98 21.46
C VAL A 198 -28.21 -4.56 20.58
N LEU A 199 -28.37 -4.04 19.40
CA LEU A 199 -29.31 -4.52 18.39
C LEU A 199 -28.68 -5.64 17.56
N TYR A 200 -29.43 -6.69 17.28
CA TYR A 200 -29.01 -7.77 16.39
C TYR A 200 -30.09 -8.06 15.36
N ASP A 201 -29.65 -8.31 14.13
CA ASP A 201 -30.51 -8.81 13.09
C ASP A 201 -30.41 -10.34 13.00
N PRO A 202 -31.56 -11.07 12.98
CA PRO A 202 -31.53 -12.52 12.81
C PRO A 202 -30.95 -12.99 11.46
N THR A 203 -30.88 -12.13 10.45
CA THR A 203 -30.30 -12.45 9.14
C THR A 203 -28.79 -12.16 9.09
N ALA A 204 -28.26 -11.38 10.04
CA ALA A 204 -26.85 -11.04 10.08
C ALA A 204 -25.96 -12.27 10.15
N PRO A 205 -24.93 -12.39 9.33
CA PRO A 205 -23.91 -13.41 9.52
C PRO A 205 -23.06 -13.08 10.76
N PHE A 206 -22.56 -14.12 11.43
CA PHE A 206 -21.56 -13.97 12.48
C PHE A 206 -20.26 -14.62 11.99
N VAL A 207 -19.24 -13.81 11.77
CA VAL A 207 -17.99 -14.26 11.17
C VAL A 207 -16.77 -13.78 11.96
N ILE A 208 -15.67 -14.53 11.85
CA ILE A 208 -14.34 -14.18 12.36
C ILE A 208 -13.39 -14.15 11.16
N GLY A 209 -12.55 -13.11 11.07
CA GLY A 209 -11.63 -12.90 9.97
C GLY A 209 -12.23 -12.11 8.81
N ALA A 210 -13.36 -11.45 9.01
CA ALA A 210 -13.94 -10.51 8.04
C ALA A 210 -14.90 -9.54 8.71
N TYR A 211 -15.12 -8.38 8.09
CA TYR A 211 -16.39 -7.68 8.12
C TYR A 211 -17.26 -8.29 7.00
N ARG A 212 -18.46 -8.73 7.32
CA ARG A 212 -19.36 -9.29 6.32
C ARG A 212 -20.81 -9.01 6.67
N ASP A 213 -21.56 -8.54 5.70
CA ASP A 213 -23.03 -8.48 5.73
C ASP A 213 -23.61 -9.13 4.46
N ASP A 214 -24.75 -8.69 3.95
CA ASP A 214 -25.38 -9.28 2.77
C ASP A 214 -24.90 -8.67 1.44
N ASN A 215 -24.22 -7.53 1.46
CA ASN A 215 -23.73 -6.82 0.26
C ASN A 215 -22.25 -6.40 0.35
N GLU A 216 -21.61 -6.49 1.52
CA GLU A 216 -20.22 -6.11 1.71
C GLU A 216 -19.41 -7.24 2.34
N ASP A 217 -18.14 -7.36 1.92
CA ASP A 217 -17.19 -8.35 2.45
C ASP A 217 -15.78 -7.76 2.47
N PHE A 218 -15.27 -7.46 3.68
CA PHE A 218 -13.92 -6.95 3.89
C PHE A 218 -13.10 -7.95 4.71
N PRO A 219 -12.44 -8.92 4.08
CA PRO A 219 -11.71 -9.98 4.75
C PRO A 219 -10.46 -9.44 5.47
N LEU A 220 -10.08 -10.13 6.53
CA LEU A 220 -8.79 -9.93 7.21
C LEU A 220 -7.66 -10.44 6.31
N ASP A 221 -6.58 -9.68 6.25
CA ASP A 221 -5.29 -10.17 5.79
C ASP A 221 -4.30 -10.09 6.95
N GLY A 222 -4.02 -11.25 7.54
CA GLY A 222 -3.23 -11.33 8.77
C GLY A 222 -3.38 -12.66 9.50
N ARG A 223 -3.15 -12.64 10.80
CA ARG A 223 -3.21 -13.84 11.66
C ARG A 223 -4.01 -13.58 12.92
N LEU A 224 -4.80 -14.56 13.33
CA LEU A 224 -5.51 -14.57 14.61
C LEU A 224 -4.99 -15.70 15.49
N ALA A 225 -4.56 -15.39 16.71
CA ALA A 225 -4.19 -16.38 17.70
C ALA A 225 -5.37 -16.79 18.59
N SER A 226 -6.25 -15.86 18.88
CA SER A 226 -7.48 -16.12 19.63
C SER A 226 -8.51 -15.01 19.39
N VAL A 227 -9.76 -15.37 19.60
CA VAL A 227 -10.89 -14.44 19.71
C VAL A 227 -11.69 -14.86 20.94
N SER A 228 -12.16 -13.88 21.73
CA SER A 228 -13.07 -14.13 22.86
C SER A 228 -14.20 -13.11 22.85
N MET A 229 -15.37 -13.51 23.31
CA MET A 229 -16.54 -12.66 23.50
C MET A 229 -17.18 -12.98 24.83
N SER A 230 -17.66 -11.96 25.55
CA SER A 230 -18.32 -12.10 26.84
C SER A 230 -19.58 -11.24 26.90
N ASP A 231 -20.57 -11.65 27.72
CA ASP A 231 -21.80 -10.90 28.00
C ASP A 231 -21.66 -9.88 29.14
N VAL A 232 -20.42 -9.64 29.58
CA VAL A 232 -20.07 -8.57 30.53
C VAL A 232 -19.04 -7.63 29.94
N ALA A 233 -19.10 -6.36 30.30
CA ALA A 233 -18.06 -5.38 29.97
C ALA A 233 -16.87 -5.54 30.91
N TRP A 234 -15.73 -5.97 30.40
CA TRP A 234 -14.51 -6.07 31.17
C TRP A 234 -13.99 -4.69 31.56
N THR A 235 -13.54 -4.59 32.80
CA THR A 235 -12.90 -3.39 33.31
C THR A 235 -11.49 -3.23 32.72
N ALA A 236 -10.95 -2.01 32.75
CA ALA A 236 -9.59 -1.76 32.31
C ALA A 236 -8.56 -2.66 32.99
N GLY A 237 -8.78 -2.99 34.29
CA GLY A 237 -7.91 -3.92 35.03
C GLY A 237 -7.97 -5.36 34.52
N GLN A 238 -9.15 -5.84 34.13
CA GLN A 238 -9.32 -7.16 33.52
C GLN A 238 -8.67 -7.22 32.15
N VAL A 239 -8.87 -6.18 31.33
CA VAL A 239 -8.24 -6.08 29.99
C VAL A 239 -6.71 -6.07 30.12
N ALA A 240 -6.16 -5.27 31.05
CA ALA A 240 -4.72 -5.24 31.30
C ALA A 240 -4.17 -6.61 31.77
N ALA A 241 -4.93 -7.34 32.61
CA ALA A 241 -4.53 -8.67 33.06
C ALA A 241 -4.53 -9.68 31.91
N ARG A 242 -5.55 -9.67 31.03
CA ARG A 242 -5.63 -10.53 29.83
C ARG A 242 -4.50 -10.23 28.86
N PHE A 243 -4.17 -8.96 28.65
CA PHE A 243 -2.99 -8.57 27.87
C PHE A 243 -1.71 -9.14 28.47
N ALA A 244 -1.52 -9.03 29.79
CA ALA A 244 -0.30 -9.50 30.45
C ALA A 244 -0.07 -11.02 30.27
N GLU A 245 -1.13 -11.82 30.22
CA GLU A 245 -1.05 -13.27 29.96
C GLU A 245 -0.51 -13.59 28.56
N GLY A 246 -0.91 -12.80 27.56
CA GLY A 246 -0.51 -12.99 26.15
C GLY A 246 0.65 -12.09 25.69
N ARG A 247 1.17 -11.21 26.56
CA ARG A 247 2.15 -10.18 26.21
C ARG A 247 3.39 -10.68 25.48
N HIS A 248 3.82 -11.91 25.75
CA HIS A 248 4.96 -12.52 25.06
C HIS A 248 4.79 -12.54 23.52
N ARG A 249 3.55 -12.49 23.01
CA ARG A 249 3.25 -12.46 21.56
C ARG A 249 3.74 -11.19 20.91
N THR A 250 3.69 -10.03 21.62
CA THR A 250 4.12 -8.73 21.08
C THR A 250 5.65 -8.62 20.92
N GLU A 251 6.40 -9.54 21.51
CA GLU A 251 7.87 -9.58 21.42
C GLU A 251 8.35 -10.18 20.08
N TYR A 252 7.45 -10.89 19.37
CA TYR A 252 7.77 -11.57 18.13
C TYR A 252 6.92 -11.04 16.98
N PRO A 253 7.50 -10.40 15.98
CA PRO A 253 6.80 -10.13 14.73
C PRO A 253 6.38 -11.46 14.08
N ILE A 254 5.31 -11.44 13.29
CA ILE A 254 4.81 -12.66 12.62
C ILE A 254 5.80 -13.19 11.57
N TRP A 255 6.74 -12.35 11.15
CA TRP A 255 7.80 -12.69 10.20
C TRP A 255 8.94 -13.52 10.79
N THR A 256 8.83 -14.06 12.00
CA THR A 256 9.90 -14.89 12.61
C THR A 256 10.24 -16.15 11.81
N ASP A 257 9.48 -16.44 10.77
CA ASP A 257 9.76 -17.54 9.82
C ASP A 257 10.46 -17.03 8.55
N MET A 258 10.61 -15.73 8.37
CA MET A 258 11.43 -15.18 7.30
C MET A 258 12.90 -15.37 7.64
N GLU A 259 13.66 -15.85 6.69
CA GLU A 259 15.12 -15.85 6.80
C GLU A 259 15.64 -14.41 6.89
N PHE A 260 16.72 -14.20 7.65
CA PHE A 260 17.36 -12.90 7.69
C PHE A 260 17.86 -12.50 6.30
N GLY A 261 17.42 -11.35 5.80
CA GLY A 261 17.79 -10.91 4.46
C GLY A 261 17.21 -9.55 4.08
N PHE A 262 17.28 -9.23 2.81
CA PHE A 262 16.61 -8.06 2.25
C PHE A 262 15.14 -8.38 1.98
N LEU A 263 14.23 -7.63 2.60
CA LEU A 263 12.82 -7.62 2.26
C LEU A 263 12.59 -6.79 0.98
N VAL A 264 13.30 -5.67 0.89
CA VAL A 264 13.43 -4.88 -0.33
C VAL A 264 14.92 -4.71 -0.61
N GLU A 265 15.36 -5.23 -1.75
CA GLU A 265 16.73 -5.12 -2.22
C GLU A 265 17.13 -3.65 -2.46
N PRO A 266 18.42 -3.30 -2.35
CA PRO A 266 18.86 -1.92 -2.57
C PRO A 266 18.42 -1.37 -3.92
N PHE A 267 17.76 -0.21 -3.90
CA PHE A 267 17.29 0.52 -5.07
C PHE A 267 17.63 2.01 -4.95
N LEU A 268 17.49 2.73 -6.05
CA LEU A 268 17.97 4.11 -6.18
C LEU A 268 16.83 5.07 -6.49
N THR A 269 16.88 6.25 -5.87
CA THR A 269 16.00 7.39 -6.18
C THR A 269 16.82 8.68 -6.25
N TRP A 270 16.20 9.76 -6.67
CA TRP A 270 16.71 11.13 -6.66
C TRP A 270 18.15 11.28 -7.18
N PRO A 271 18.36 11.13 -8.50
CA PRO A 271 19.68 11.38 -9.12
C PRO A 271 20.03 12.87 -9.08
N ARG A 272 21.24 13.17 -8.66
CA ARG A 272 21.83 14.52 -8.61
C ARG A 272 23.20 14.51 -9.26
N GLU A 273 23.69 15.69 -9.65
CA GLU A 273 25.09 15.82 -10.15
C GLU A 273 26.09 15.41 -9.07
N ASP A 274 25.79 15.69 -7.79
CA ASP A 274 26.64 15.40 -6.65
C ASP A 274 26.25 14.16 -5.85
N GLY A 275 25.27 13.35 -6.32
CA GLY A 275 24.83 12.22 -5.52
C GLY A 275 23.60 11.47 -6.02
N VAL A 276 23.11 10.58 -5.16
CA VAL A 276 21.92 9.76 -5.35
C VAL A 276 21.40 9.33 -3.97
N SER A 277 20.12 8.99 -3.87
CA SER A 277 19.57 8.35 -2.69
C SER A 277 19.44 6.85 -2.92
N LEU A 278 19.86 6.06 -1.92
CA LEU A 278 19.82 4.60 -1.95
C LEU A 278 19.01 4.11 -0.75
N GLN A 279 17.96 3.33 -1.01
CA GLN A 279 17.08 2.76 -0.02
C GLN A 279 17.05 1.24 -0.12
N PHE A 280 16.72 0.58 0.98
CA PHE A 280 16.43 -0.85 1.07
C PHE A 280 15.74 -1.16 2.38
N GLU A 281 15.13 -2.33 2.47
CA GLU A 281 14.53 -2.81 3.72
C GLU A 281 15.05 -4.21 4.04
N SER A 282 15.43 -4.42 5.30
CA SER A 282 15.78 -5.75 5.83
C SER A 282 14.56 -6.41 6.48
N SER A 283 14.51 -7.74 6.46
CA SER A 283 13.43 -8.52 7.08
C SER A 283 13.33 -8.31 8.60
N PHE A 284 14.46 -7.99 9.26
CA PHE A 284 14.57 -7.69 10.68
C PHE A 284 15.43 -6.45 10.91
N PRO A 285 15.30 -5.77 12.07
CA PRO A 285 16.18 -4.65 12.40
C PRO A 285 17.65 -5.03 12.28
N ALA A 286 18.37 -4.37 11.40
CA ALA A 286 19.76 -4.64 11.09
C ALA A 286 20.61 -3.37 11.12
N LYS A 287 21.89 -3.50 11.40
CA LYS A 287 22.89 -2.49 11.06
C LYS A 287 23.29 -2.66 9.61
N ALA A 288 23.50 -1.54 8.93
CA ALA A 288 23.85 -1.56 7.52
C ALA A 288 25.21 -0.92 7.26
N GLU A 289 25.94 -1.50 6.33
CA GLU A 289 27.17 -1.01 5.77
C GLU A 289 27.03 -0.89 4.26
N LEU A 290 27.11 0.33 3.75
CA LEU A 290 27.15 0.62 2.31
C LEU A 290 28.61 0.80 1.89
N ARG A 291 29.03 0.04 0.91
CA ARG A 291 30.35 0.13 0.27
C ARG A 291 30.20 0.81 -1.09
N LEU A 292 30.97 1.84 -1.33
CA LEU A 292 30.90 2.66 -2.53
C LEU A 292 32.31 2.89 -3.10
N ARG A 293 32.49 2.74 -4.41
CA ARG A 293 33.72 3.15 -5.11
C ARG A 293 33.40 3.72 -6.48
N ARG A 294 34.23 4.62 -6.95
CA ARG A 294 34.19 5.14 -8.32
C ARG A 294 34.78 4.11 -9.30
N ASP A 295 34.32 4.12 -10.55
CA ASP A 295 34.73 3.16 -11.59
C ASP A 295 36.24 3.18 -11.90
N ASP A 296 36.90 4.35 -11.78
CA ASP A 296 38.33 4.53 -12.00
C ASP A 296 39.21 4.25 -10.77
N GLN A 297 38.62 3.88 -9.62
CA GLN A 297 39.36 3.50 -8.42
C GLN A 297 39.71 2.00 -8.44
N PRO A 298 40.79 1.57 -7.75
CA PRO A 298 41.11 0.16 -7.57
C PRO A 298 39.91 -0.64 -7.01
N GLU A 299 39.78 -1.90 -7.42
CA GLU A 299 38.63 -2.74 -7.06
C GLU A 299 38.49 -2.97 -5.54
N GLU A 300 39.57 -2.83 -4.79
CA GLU A 300 39.59 -3.06 -3.33
C GLU A 300 39.41 -1.76 -2.54
N GLU A 301 39.38 -0.58 -3.19
CA GLU A 301 39.24 0.72 -2.52
C GLU A 301 37.78 1.16 -2.43
N PHE A 302 37.09 0.76 -1.35
CA PHE A 302 35.76 1.20 -1.08
C PHE A 302 35.70 2.25 0.04
N THR A 303 34.94 3.30 -0.19
CA THR A 303 34.43 4.15 0.88
C THR A 303 33.27 3.41 1.57
N VAL A 304 33.29 3.41 2.91
CA VAL A 304 32.32 2.67 3.70
C VAL A 304 31.47 3.64 4.52
N LEU A 305 30.16 3.59 4.32
CA LEU A 305 29.16 4.33 5.09
C LEU A 305 28.39 3.35 5.97
N ARG A 306 28.06 3.74 7.22
CA ARG A 306 27.36 2.88 8.17
C ARG A 306 26.09 3.53 8.69
N SER A 307 25.04 2.74 8.89
CA SER A 307 23.86 3.21 9.62
C SER A 307 24.21 3.50 11.09
N ALA A 308 23.57 4.51 11.68
CA ALA A 308 23.77 4.83 13.10
C ALA A 308 23.18 3.75 14.01
N ASP A 309 21.98 3.31 13.68
CA ASP A 309 21.17 2.39 14.47
C ASP A 309 20.72 1.18 13.65
N ALA A 310 20.32 0.11 14.35
CA ALA A 310 19.63 -1.02 13.72
C ALA A 310 18.17 -0.64 13.43
N ARG A 311 17.75 -0.81 12.19
CA ARG A 311 16.38 -0.55 11.71
C ARG A 311 16.06 -1.50 10.57
N THR A 312 14.80 -1.57 10.16
CA THR A 312 14.41 -2.34 8.97
C THR A 312 14.58 -1.53 7.71
N LEU A 313 14.00 -0.32 7.64
CA LEU A 313 14.09 0.56 6.49
C LEU A 313 15.30 1.50 6.60
N HIS A 314 16.14 1.50 5.58
CA HIS A 314 17.36 2.28 5.48
C HIS A 314 17.33 3.22 4.29
N SER A 315 17.83 4.45 4.51
CA SER A 315 18.06 5.43 3.45
C SER A 315 19.45 6.02 3.60
N PHE A 316 20.24 5.99 2.54
CA PHE A 316 21.56 6.63 2.42
C PHE A 316 21.50 7.72 1.35
N ARG A 317 21.51 8.98 1.76
CA ARG A 317 21.65 10.12 0.85
C ARG A 317 23.12 10.35 0.54
N LEU A 318 23.60 9.75 -0.56
CA LEU A 318 24.97 9.94 -1.03
C LEU A 318 25.15 11.36 -1.54
N ARG A 319 26.25 12.00 -1.14
CA ARG A 319 26.61 13.38 -1.49
C ARG A 319 28.09 13.45 -1.82
N GLU A 320 28.52 14.59 -2.35
CA GLU A 320 29.93 14.88 -2.68
C GLU A 320 30.51 13.89 -3.72
N LEU A 321 29.64 13.33 -4.57
CA LEU A 321 30.04 12.53 -5.71
C LEU A 321 30.32 13.43 -6.92
N GLU A 322 31.12 12.94 -7.86
CA GLU A 322 31.40 13.66 -9.10
C GLU A 322 30.28 13.46 -10.13
N ALA A 323 29.93 14.52 -10.85
CA ALA A 323 28.87 14.53 -11.85
C ALA A 323 29.20 13.64 -13.05
N GLY A 324 28.18 12.91 -13.53
CA GLY A 324 28.29 12.04 -14.71
C GLY A 324 29.24 10.86 -14.54
N GLN A 325 29.63 10.51 -13.32
CA GLN A 325 30.54 9.41 -13.03
C GLN A 325 29.81 8.13 -12.69
N LYS A 326 30.42 7.00 -13.01
CA LYS A 326 29.94 5.69 -12.64
C LYS A 326 30.52 5.27 -11.29
N TYR A 327 29.64 4.77 -10.42
CA TYR A 327 29.98 4.24 -9.12
C TYR A 327 29.49 2.80 -9.00
N PHE A 328 30.27 1.97 -8.28
CA PHE A 328 29.87 0.64 -7.84
C PHE A 328 29.49 0.69 -6.37
N TYR A 329 28.49 -0.11 -5.99
CA TYR A 329 28.06 -0.22 -4.61
C TYR A 329 27.63 -1.64 -4.25
N SER A 330 27.77 -2.00 -2.97
CA SER A 330 27.11 -3.13 -2.33
C SER A 330 26.64 -2.72 -0.94
N VAL A 331 25.62 -3.40 -0.43
CA VAL A 331 25.09 -3.19 0.92
C VAL A 331 25.22 -4.49 1.69
N ARG A 332 25.82 -4.41 2.88
CA ARG A 332 25.82 -5.50 3.86
C ARG A 332 24.93 -5.12 5.03
N ILE A 333 24.05 -6.03 5.42
CA ILE A 333 23.21 -5.94 6.61
C ILE A 333 23.67 -6.97 7.64
N GLU A 334 23.53 -6.62 8.94
CA GLU A 334 23.91 -7.50 10.05
C GLU A 334 22.89 -7.37 11.17
N SER A 335 22.28 -8.50 11.57
CA SER A 335 21.32 -8.58 12.67
C SER A 335 22.00 -8.45 14.04
N ALA A 336 21.21 -8.28 15.09
CA ALA A 336 21.72 -8.27 16.46
C ALA A 336 22.36 -9.60 16.89
N ASP A 337 21.93 -10.71 16.29
CA ASP A 337 22.41 -12.06 16.56
C ASP A 337 23.65 -12.43 15.73
N GLY A 338 24.14 -11.51 14.86
CA GLY A 338 25.33 -11.68 14.05
C GLY A 338 25.10 -12.37 12.71
N GLU A 339 23.86 -12.62 12.30
CA GLU A 339 23.56 -13.04 10.94
C GLU A 339 23.84 -11.90 9.98
N SER A 340 24.36 -12.18 8.80
CA SER A 340 24.66 -11.13 7.83
C SER A 340 24.36 -11.55 6.40
N MET A 341 23.92 -10.59 5.59
CA MET A 341 23.74 -10.76 4.15
C MET A 341 24.35 -9.58 3.42
N GLU A 342 24.88 -9.82 2.22
CA GLU A 342 25.43 -8.77 1.35
C GLU A 342 24.72 -8.82 -0.02
N SER A 343 24.31 -7.66 -0.50
CA SER A 343 23.75 -7.53 -1.85
C SER A 343 24.81 -7.78 -2.92
N PRO A 344 24.43 -8.17 -4.14
CA PRO A 344 25.35 -8.17 -5.28
C PRO A 344 26.00 -6.80 -5.48
N LEU A 345 27.23 -6.80 -6.05
CA LEU A 345 27.88 -5.57 -6.48
C LEU A 345 27.14 -4.99 -7.68
N ARG A 346 26.65 -3.76 -7.56
CA ARG A 346 25.84 -3.04 -8.55
C ARG A 346 26.51 -1.74 -8.93
N SER A 347 25.96 -1.06 -9.92
CA SER A 347 26.50 0.23 -10.33
C SER A 347 25.40 1.21 -10.72
N PHE A 348 25.64 2.48 -10.48
CA PHE A 348 24.82 3.58 -10.97
C PHE A 348 25.70 4.68 -11.56
N ARG A 349 25.06 5.67 -12.18
CA ARG A 349 25.73 6.88 -12.62
C ARG A 349 25.07 8.10 -11.98
N THR A 350 25.87 9.05 -11.48
CA THR A 350 25.40 10.36 -11.04
C THR A 350 24.83 11.15 -12.22
N ALA A 351 23.95 12.13 -11.94
CA ALA A 351 23.36 12.92 -13.01
C ALA A 351 24.42 13.61 -13.86
N SER A 352 24.15 13.63 -15.16
CA SER A 352 25.01 14.26 -16.16
C SER A 352 25.01 15.77 -16.04
N THR A 353 26.11 16.40 -16.38
CA THR A 353 26.16 17.86 -16.57
C THR A 353 25.43 18.27 -17.86
N ARG A 354 25.13 19.55 -18.02
CA ARG A 354 24.44 20.09 -19.20
C ARG A 354 25.08 19.77 -20.56
N ALA A 355 26.36 19.50 -20.58
CA ALA A 355 27.11 19.26 -21.81
C ALA A 355 27.13 17.78 -22.24
N GLN A 356 26.66 16.88 -21.40
CA GLN A 356 26.72 15.44 -21.63
C GLN A 356 25.40 14.92 -22.19
N ALA A 357 25.48 13.93 -23.10
CA ALA A 357 24.32 13.16 -23.51
C ALA A 357 23.87 12.23 -22.38
N TYR A 358 22.59 11.96 -22.31
CA TYR A 358 21.99 11.05 -21.34
C TYR A 358 20.71 10.43 -21.88
N THR A 359 20.26 9.39 -21.18
CA THR A 359 19.07 8.64 -21.56
C THR A 359 18.20 8.38 -20.32
N PHE A 360 16.91 8.20 -20.53
CA PHE A 360 15.99 7.80 -19.47
C PHE A 360 14.85 6.95 -19.99
N ALA A 361 14.28 6.14 -19.12
CA ALA A 361 13.06 5.39 -19.39
C ALA A 361 11.87 6.06 -18.71
N VAL A 362 10.70 5.97 -19.34
CA VAL A 362 9.41 6.37 -18.76
C VAL A 362 8.51 5.15 -18.76
N VAL A 363 7.90 4.87 -17.62
CA VAL A 363 6.93 3.79 -17.41
C VAL A 363 5.88 4.26 -16.41
N GLY A 364 4.68 3.75 -16.48
CA GLY A 364 3.63 3.95 -15.48
C GLY A 364 2.83 2.68 -15.30
N ASP A 365 2.03 2.63 -14.22
CA ASP A 365 1.00 1.63 -14.03
C ASP A 365 1.58 0.20 -13.99
N THR A 366 2.57 0.02 -13.09
CA THR A 366 3.25 -1.28 -12.87
C THR A 366 2.48 -2.18 -11.90
N GLN A 367 1.34 -1.72 -11.37
CA GLN A 367 0.48 -2.45 -10.45
C GLN A 367 -0.06 -3.75 -11.07
N THR A 368 -0.62 -4.61 -10.23
CA THR A 368 -1.41 -5.81 -10.53
C THR A 368 -0.61 -6.98 -11.08
N ASN A 369 0.26 -6.80 -12.09
CA ASN A 369 0.96 -7.89 -12.76
C ASN A 369 2.49 -7.75 -12.72
N GLY A 370 3.09 -8.23 -11.62
CA GLY A 370 4.54 -8.19 -11.42
C GLY A 370 5.35 -8.96 -12.48
N GLU A 371 4.78 -9.98 -13.14
CA GLU A 371 5.49 -10.70 -14.23
C GLU A 371 5.65 -9.82 -15.47
N VAL A 372 4.60 -9.10 -15.85
CA VAL A 372 4.66 -8.13 -16.96
C VAL A 372 5.58 -6.97 -16.62
N ALA A 373 5.41 -6.39 -15.42
CA ALA A 373 6.25 -5.29 -14.95
C ALA A 373 7.74 -5.68 -14.93
N GLY A 374 8.04 -6.92 -14.52
CA GLY A 374 9.39 -7.47 -14.55
C GLY A 374 9.97 -7.56 -15.96
N ARG A 375 9.20 -8.06 -16.95
CA ARG A 375 9.65 -8.10 -18.35
C ARG A 375 9.90 -6.70 -18.93
N VAL A 376 9.01 -5.76 -18.63
CA VAL A 376 9.17 -4.35 -19.04
C VAL A 376 10.41 -3.74 -18.42
N ALA A 377 10.65 -3.99 -17.12
CA ALA A 377 11.82 -3.48 -16.40
C ALA A 377 13.14 -4.07 -16.92
N GLU A 378 13.18 -5.38 -17.20
CA GLU A 378 14.35 -6.05 -17.80
C GLU A 378 14.70 -5.47 -19.17
N LEU A 379 13.71 -5.32 -20.06
CA LEU A 379 13.91 -4.73 -21.37
C LEU A 379 14.34 -3.25 -21.29
N ALA A 380 13.72 -2.48 -20.39
CA ALA A 380 14.14 -1.10 -20.14
C ALA A 380 15.60 -1.05 -19.65
N PHE A 381 16.01 -1.97 -18.77
CA PHE A 381 17.39 -2.06 -18.29
C PHE A 381 18.38 -2.44 -19.41
N GLU A 382 18.02 -3.27 -20.37
CA GLU A 382 18.85 -3.58 -21.53
C GLU A 382 19.22 -2.33 -22.36
N HIS A 383 18.34 -1.31 -22.37
CA HIS A 383 18.62 -0.01 -23.00
C HIS A 383 19.52 0.90 -22.18
N ARG A 384 19.90 0.50 -20.93
CA ARG A 384 20.83 1.22 -20.04
C ARG A 384 20.44 2.69 -19.78
N PRO A 385 19.20 2.96 -19.35
CA PRO A 385 18.83 4.33 -18.98
C PRO A 385 19.65 4.82 -17.80
N ASN A 386 19.92 6.12 -17.77
CA ASN A 386 20.61 6.74 -16.65
C ASN A 386 19.69 6.91 -15.43
N PHE A 387 18.38 7.06 -15.64
CA PHE A 387 17.35 7.13 -14.61
C PHE A 387 15.99 6.73 -15.20
N VAL A 388 15.01 6.58 -14.31
CA VAL A 388 13.62 6.21 -14.65
C VAL A 388 12.68 7.28 -14.16
N VAL A 389 11.71 7.64 -15.00
CA VAL A 389 10.52 8.42 -14.63
C VAL A 389 9.36 7.46 -14.52
N HIS A 390 8.64 7.48 -13.39
CA HIS A 390 7.46 6.63 -13.20
C HIS A 390 6.19 7.50 -13.11
N CYS A 391 5.22 7.23 -13.98
CA CYS A 391 4.02 8.04 -14.14
C CYS A 391 2.90 7.70 -13.13
N GLY A 392 3.23 7.11 -11.97
CA GLY A 392 2.26 6.76 -10.92
C GLY A 392 1.69 5.35 -11.06
N ASP A 393 0.88 4.95 -10.10
CA ASP A 393 0.35 3.60 -9.94
C ASP A 393 1.45 2.54 -9.97
N LEU A 394 2.40 2.71 -9.03
CA LEU A 394 3.50 1.76 -8.83
C LEU A 394 2.97 0.41 -8.34
N VAL A 395 1.98 0.47 -7.44
CA VAL A 395 1.37 -0.66 -6.73
C VAL A 395 -0.14 -0.66 -6.88
N ASP A 396 -0.80 -1.78 -6.61
CA ASP A 396 -2.27 -1.89 -6.68
C ASP A 396 -2.95 -1.16 -5.52
N THR A 397 -2.37 -1.24 -4.31
CA THR A 397 -2.87 -0.55 -3.12
C THR A 397 -1.70 0.03 -2.32
N GLY A 398 -1.59 1.36 -2.28
CA GLY A 398 -0.46 2.06 -1.65
C GLY A 398 -0.24 1.73 -0.18
N SER A 399 -1.30 1.46 0.58
CA SER A 399 -1.23 1.06 1.99
C SER A 399 -0.89 -0.42 2.20
N ASN A 400 -0.97 -1.25 1.15
CA ASN A 400 -0.65 -2.67 1.22
C ASN A 400 0.86 -2.91 1.06
N LYS A 401 1.55 -3.27 2.14
CA LYS A 401 3.00 -3.48 2.11
C LYS A 401 3.45 -4.56 1.14
N ARG A 402 2.67 -5.64 0.94
CA ARG A 402 3.05 -6.71 0.01
C ARG A 402 3.00 -6.31 -1.45
N ASP A 403 2.17 -5.36 -1.82
CA ASP A 403 2.19 -4.85 -3.19
C ASP A 403 3.54 -4.20 -3.50
N TRP A 404 4.15 -3.57 -2.48
CA TRP A 404 5.51 -3.05 -2.57
C TRP A 404 6.57 -4.14 -2.54
N THR A 405 6.53 -5.03 -1.51
CA THR A 405 7.62 -5.97 -1.21
C THR A 405 7.60 -7.23 -2.07
N ASP A 406 6.41 -7.72 -2.45
CA ASP A 406 6.25 -9.00 -3.14
C ASP A 406 5.96 -8.82 -4.64
N THR A 407 5.49 -7.61 -5.06
CA THR A 407 5.12 -7.35 -6.46
C THR A 407 6.02 -6.28 -7.09
N PHE A 408 5.95 -5.03 -6.63
CA PHE A 408 6.62 -3.91 -7.27
C PHE A 408 8.15 -4.00 -7.22
N PHE A 409 8.74 -4.05 -6.01
CA PHE A 409 10.20 -4.04 -5.90
C PHE A 409 10.85 -5.27 -6.54
N PRO A 410 10.37 -6.51 -6.35
CA PRO A 410 10.96 -7.65 -7.05
C PRO A 410 10.90 -7.54 -8.58
N ALA A 411 9.79 -7.06 -9.13
CA ALA A 411 9.62 -6.86 -10.56
C ALA A 411 10.56 -5.78 -11.12
N MET A 412 10.62 -4.64 -10.45
CA MET A 412 11.38 -3.48 -10.91
C MET A 412 12.86 -3.53 -10.53
N GLN A 413 13.27 -4.46 -9.68
CA GLN A 413 14.61 -4.57 -9.10
C GLN A 413 15.75 -4.55 -10.15
N PRO A 414 15.66 -5.29 -11.28
CA PRO A 414 16.73 -5.28 -12.29
C PRO A 414 17.03 -3.89 -12.85
N LEU A 415 16.02 -3.02 -12.90
CA LEU A 415 16.14 -1.64 -13.38
C LEU A 415 16.53 -0.69 -12.25
N LEU A 416 15.82 -0.73 -11.12
CA LEU A 416 15.96 0.25 -10.03
C LEU A 416 17.26 0.10 -9.23
N ALA A 417 17.90 -1.06 -9.30
CA ALA A 417 19.24 -1.26 -8.74
C ALA A 417 20.34 -0.45 -9.46
N HIS A 418 20.07 0.04 -10.66
CA HIS A 418 21.04 0.68 -11.52
C HIS A 418 20.65 2.07 -12.00
N ALA A 419 19.34 2.31 -12.15
CA ALA A 419 18.77 3.55 -12.64
C ALA A 419 17.88 4.19 -11.56
N PRO A 420 18.25 5.34 -10.98
CA PRO A 420 17.44 6.01 -9.96
C PRO A 420 16.06 6.36 -10.49
N MET A 421 15.02 6.07 -9.69
CA MET A 421 13.65 6.35 -10.06
C MET A 421 13.17 7.70 -9.53
N MET A 422 12.36 8.39 -10.34
CA MET A 422 11.65 9.63 -10.01
C MET A 422 10.16 9.43 -10.32
N PRO A 423 9.34 9.06 -9.33
CA PRO A 423 7.92 8.79 -9.53
C PRO A 423 7.03 10.00 -9.29
N VAL A 424 5.82 9.99 -9.84
CA VAL A 424 4.68 10.77 -9.35
C VAL A 424 3.70 9.85 -8.63
N LEU A 425 2.83 10.40 -7.79
CA LEU A 425 1.72 9.68 -7.17
C LEU A 425 0.63 9.38 -8.20
N GLY A 426 0.21 8.12 -8.29
CA GLY A 426 -1.03 7.73 -8.93
C GLY A 426 -2.20 7.65 -7.93
N ASN A 427 -3.38 7.26 -8.39
CA ASN A 427 -4.53 7.11 -7.51
C ASN A 427 -4.47 5.82 -6.67
N HIS A 428 -3.75 4.80 -7.12
CA HIS A 428 -3.54 3.56 -6.39
C HIS A 428 -2.57 3.71 -5.20
N GLU A 429 -1.68 4.69 -5.20
CA GLU A 429 -0.87 5.03 -4.03
C GLU A 429 -1.69 5.58 -2.86
N GLN A 430 -2.87 6.15 -3.11
CA GLN A 430 -3.83 6.64 -2.11
C GLN A 430 -3.23 7.63 -1.08
N ASP A 431 -2.16 8.33 -1.45
CA ASP A 431 -1.39 9.19 -0.55
C ASP A 431 -0.85 8.43 0.70
N ALA A 432 -0.60 7.12 0.56
CA ALA A 432 -0.23 6.25 1.65
C ALA A 432 1.19 6.52 2.17
N LYS A 433 1.38 6.33 3.48
CA LYS A 433 2.67 6.51 4.16
C LYS A 433 3.81 5.70 3.52
N LEU A 434 3.54 4.49 3.03
CA LEU A 434 4.56 3.62 2.43
C LEU A 434 5.23 4.24 1.19
N TYR A 435 4.49 5.04 0.41
CA TYR A 435 5.11 5.79 -0.69
C TYR A 435 6.23 6.71 -0.17
N TYR A 436 5.95 7.50 0.86
CA TYR A 436 6.93 8.42 1.45
C TYR A 436 8.01 7.72 2.26
N ASP A 437 7.72 6.55 2.83
CA ASP A 437 8.73 5.74 3.52
C ASP A 437 9.77 5.17 2.56
N TYR A 438 9.34 4.72 1.36
CA TYR A 438 10.22 4.13 0.36
C TYR A 438 10.86 5.16 -0.58
N MET A 439 10.17 6.27 -0.87
CA MET A 439 10.65 7.25 -1.84
C MET A 439 11.33 8.43 -1.13
N ASP A 440 12.63 8.58 -1.36
CA ASP A 440 13.39 9.75 -0.93
C ASP A 440 13.47 10.73 -2.10
N LEU A 441 12.66 11.78 -2.06
CA LEU A 441 12.43 12.71 -3.16
C LEU A 441 12.63 14.16 -2.70
N PRO A 442 12.68 15.15 -3.62
CA PRO A 442 12.66 16.57 -3.24
C PRO A 442 11.36 16.98 -2.52
N ASP A 443 11.48 17.78 -1.46
CA ASP A 443 10.33 18.33 -0.75
C ASP A 443 9.35 19.09 -1.69
N PRO A 444 8.03 18.91 -1.52
CA PRO A 444 7.31 18.15 -0.50
C PRO A 444 7.03 16.68 -0.88
N GLU A 445 7.81 16.08 -1.76
CA GLU A 445 7.79 14.69 -2.25
C GLU A 445 6.58 14.34 -3.13
N ARG A 446 5.41 14.95 -2.89
CA ARG A 446 4.21 14.69 -3.70
C ARG A 446 4.16 15.46 -5.01
N TRP A 447 4.75 16.68 -5.04
CA TRP A 447 5.04 17.44 -6.27
C TRP A 447 6.38 18.13 -6.11
N TYR A 448 7.21 18.04 -7.12
CA TYR A 448 8.57 18.56 -7.07
C TYR A 448 9.13 18.77 -8.48
N SER A 449 10.28 19.43 -8.58
CA SER A 449 11.06 19.43 -9.81
C SER A 449 12.48 18.97 -9.55
N PHE A 450 13.10 18.39 -10.58
CA PHE A 450 14.51 18.03 -10.57
C PHE A 450 15.14 18.30 -11.93
N THR A 451 16.45 18.48 -11.93
CA THR A 451 17.23 18.67 -13.16
C THR A 451 18.09 17.45 -13.43
N TYR A 452 18.19 17.09 -14.70
CA TYR A 452 19.12 16.09 -15.19
C TYR A 452 19.74 16.57 -16.52
N GLY A 453 21.07 16.75 -16.55
CA GLY A 453 21.72 17.33 -17.72
C GLY A 453 21.16 18.72 -18.07
N ASN A 454 20.68 18.87 -19.28
CA ASN A 454 20.07 20.12 -19.77
C ASN A 454 18.54 20.14 -19.72
N ALA A 455 17.93 19.15 -19.03
CA ALA A 455 16.48 19.07 -18.85
C ALA A 455 16.04 19.40 -17.42
N GLU A 456 14.80 19.86 -17.28
CA GLU A 456 14.08 19.98 -16.02
C GLU A 456 12.74 19.26 -16.12
N PHE A 457 12.44 18.47 -15.09
CA PHE A 457 11.26 17.66 -14.94
C PHE A 457 10.37 18.25 -13.86
N PHE A 458 9.09 18.46 -14.16
CA PHE A 458 8.07 18.97 -13.26
C PHE A 458 7.14 17.81 -12.92
N MET A 459 7.30 17.27 -11.72
CA MET A 459 6.56 16.12 -11.20
C MET A 459 5.32 16.62 -10.47
N ILE A 460 4.13 16.25 -10.95
CA ILE A 460 2.85 16.87 -10.59
C ILE A 460 1.92 15.81 -10.01
N ASP A 461 1.34 16.09 -8.84
CA ASP A 461 0.30 15.25 -8.22
C ASP A 461 -1.08 15.60 -8.81
N GLY A 462 -1.54 14.79 -9.77
CA GLY A 462 -2.85 14.94 -10.40
C GLY A 462 -4.03 14.62 -9.48
N ASN A 463 -3.79 13.93 -8.35
CA ASN A 463 -4.82 13.60 -7.36
C ASN A 463 -5.22 14.82 -6.49
N ARG A 464 -4.47 15.91 -6.56
CA ARG A 464 -4.76 17.14 -5.84
C ARG A 464 -5.31 18.20 -6.78
N SER A 465 -6.02 19.16 -6.19
CA SER A 465 -6.59 20.26 -6.98
C SER A 465 -5.50 21.05 -7.71
N LEU A 466 -5.69 21.20 -9.02
CA LEU A 466 -4.91 22.06 -9.91
C LEU A 466 -5.75 23.27 -10.38
N ALA A 467 -6.80 23.60 -9.64
CA ALA A 467 -7.60 24.80 -9.87
C ALA A 467 -6.80 26.09 -9.58
N ASP A 468 -7.27 27.20 -10.11
CA ASP A 468 -6.70 28.52 -9.86
C ASP A 468 -6.48 28.77 -8.35
N GLN A 469 -5.31 29.32 -8.01
CA GLN A 469 -4.88 29.62 -6.64
C GLN A 469 -4.61 28.39 -5.75
N SER A 470 -4.55 27.17 -6.30
CA SER A 470 -4.05 26.03 -5.54
C SER A 470 -2.54 26.16 -5.32
N ALA A 471 -2.05 25.70 -4.16
CA ALA A 471 -0.63 25.78 -3.80
C ALA A 471 0.27 25.08 -4.84
N GLN A 472 -0.19 23.96 -5.40
CA GLN A 472 0.55 23.22 -6.42
C GLN A 472 0.62 23.99 -7.75
N LEU A 473 -0.49 24.62 -8.17
CA LEU A 473 -0.50 25.41 -9.41
C LEU A 473 0.41 26.63 -9.32
N GLU A 474 0.39 27.33 -8.18
CA GLU A 474 1.28 28.46 -7.91
C GLU A 474 2.76 28.05 -7.91
N TRP A 475 3.05 26.90 -7.28
CA TRP A 475 4.39 26.29 -7.32
C TRP A 475 4.80 25.98 -8.76
N LEU A 476 3.95 25.28 -9.52
CA LEU A 476 4.25 24.86 -10.90
C LEU A 476 4.54 26.08 -11.78
N GLU A 477 3.70 27.13 -11.73
CA GLU A 477 3.94 28.34 -12.48
C GLU A 477 5.24 29.02 -12.08
N SER A 478 5.54 29.08 -10.77
CA SER A 478 6.79 29.64 -10.28
C SER A 478 8.02 28.85 -10.75
N ALA A 479 7.95 27.50 -10.72
CA ALA A 479 9.02 26.62 -11.15
C ALA A 479 9.26 26.73 -12.66
N LEU A 480 8.22 26.64 -13.47
CA LEU A 480 8.28 26.81 -14.93
C LEU A 480 8.88 28.16 -15.35
N ARG A 481 8.47 29.25 -14.68
CA ARG A 481 8.98 30.60 -14.94
C ARG A 481 10.48 30.75 -14.63
N LYS A 482 10.98 30.07 -13.62
CA LYS A 482 12.38 30.09 -13.20
C LYS A 482 13.28 29.17 -14.03
N SER A 483 12.69 28.21 -14.71
CA SER A 483 13.41 27.24 -15.50
C SER A 483 14.21 27.90 -16.62
N ASN A 484 15.47 27.52 -16.73
CA ASN A 484 16.35 27.87 -17.84
C ASN A 484 16.84 26.60 -18.58
N ALA A 485 16.15 25.49 -18.38
CA ALA A 485 16.46 24.23 -19.01
C ALA A 485 16.20 24.29 -20.53
N THR A 486 17.03 23.57 -21.30
CA THR A 486 16.84 23.37 -22.74
C THR A 486 15.56 22.58 -23.00
N TRP A 487 15.42 21.45 -22.29
CA TRP A 487 14.25 20.57 -22.37
C TRP A 487 13.41 20.70 -21.09
N ARG A 488 12.08 20.76 -21.25
CA ARG A 488 11.14 20.82 -20.14
C ARG A 488 10.11 19.72 -20.27
N PHE A 489 10.02 18.88 -19.25
CA PHE A 489 9.09 17.76 -19.19
C PHE A 489 8.14 17.92 -18.03
N ALA A 490 6.83 17.78 -18.28
CA ALA A 490 5.83 17.63 -17.24
C ALA A 490 5.52 16.14 -17.07
N VAL A 491 5.33 15.68 -15.83
CA VAL A 491 4.99 14.31 -15.51
C VAL A 491 3.87 14.31 -14.49
N LEU A 492 2.83 13.56 -14.74
CA LEU A 492 1.66 13.42 -13.88
C LEU A 492 1.01 12.06 -14.13
N HIS A 493 0.07 11.67 -13.27
CA HIS A 493 -0.56 10.36 -13.45
C HIS A 493 -1.73 10.42 -14.43
N GLN A 494 -2.77 11.21 -14.17
CA GLN A 494 -3.94 11.29 -15.02
C GLN A 494 -3.63 12.05 -16.32
N PRO A 495 -4.03 11.55 -17.52
CA PRO A 495 -3.74 12.22 -18.79
C PRO A 495 -4.63 13.45 -19.03
N PRO A 496 -4.05 14.60 -19.44
CA PRO A 496 -4.86 15.75 -19.88
C PRO A 496 -5.67 15.46 -21.14
N TYR A 497 -5.20 14.55 -21.99
CA TYR A 497 -5.86 14.12 -23.22
C TYR A 497 -5.76 12.60 -23.35
N THR A 498 -6.89 11.92 -23.60
CA THR A 498 -6.94 10.49 -23.89
C THR A 498 -8.01 10.14 -24.91
N SER A 499 -7.73 9.15 -25.74
CA SER A 499 -8.70 8.56 -26.68
C SER A 499 -9.56 7.46 -26.04
N ASP A 500 -9.34 7.11 -24.80
CA ASP A 500 -10.23 6.24 -24.05
C ASP A 500 -11.55 6.94 -23.76
N SER A 501 -12.65 6.22 -23.96
CA SER A 501 -14.00 6.73 -23.66
C SER A 501 -14.44 6.49 -22.23
N ASN A 502 -13.77 5.59 -21.52
CA ASN A 502 -13.99 5.29 -20.11
C ASN A 502 -13.07 6.12 -19.20
N ASP A 503 -12.54 7.21 -19.72
CA ASP A 503 -11.71 8.13 -19.01
C ASP A 503 -12.21 8.40 -17.57
N TYR A 504 -11.44 7.93 -16.62
CA TYR A 504 -11.82 7.88 -15.20
C TYR A 504 -11.72 9.21 -14.47
N GLY A 505 -11.14 10.21 -15.07
CA GLY A 505 -11.28 11.59 -14.61
C GLY A 505 -12.72 12.07 -14.58
N ASP A 506 -13.59 11.32 -15.25
CA ASP A 506 -15.02 11.57 -15.43
C ASP A 506 -15.94 10.57 -14.74
N THR A 507 -15.46 9.80 -13.79
CA THR A 507 -16.27 8.78 -13.09
C THR A 507 -17.66 9.31 -12.70
N GLY A 508 -18.69 8.56 -13.09
CA GLY A 508 -20.09 8.93 -12.87
C GLY A 508 -20.72 9.84 -13.91
N LYS A 509 -19.97 10.26 -14.95
CA LYS A 509 -20.53 11.00 -16.10
C LYS A 509 -21.01 10.04 -17.19
N THR A 510 -21.92 10.54 -18.02
CA THR A 510 -22.48 9.77 -19.16
C THR A 510 -21.71 9.98 -20.47
N SER A 511 -20.72 10.89 -20.47
CA SER A 511 -19.89 11.20 -21.63
C SER A 511 -18.48 11.52 -21.17
N SER A 512 -17.48 10.96 -21.87
CA SER A 512 -16.06 11.24 -21.64
C SER A 512 -15.70 12.70 -21.96
N THR A 513 -14.85 13.30 -21.14
CA THR A 513 -14.22 14.62 -21.41
C THR A 513 -12.95 14.48 -22.24
N ARG A 514 -12.56 13.26 -22.59
CA ARG A 514 -11.34 12.96 -23.35
C ARG A 514 -10.08 13.45 -22.62
N GLY A 515 -10.00 13.14 -21.33
CA GLY A 515 -8.91 13.47 -20.44
C GLY A 515 -9.41 14.07 -19.13
N ASP A 516 -8.60 14.01 -18.11
CA ASP A 516 -8.92 14.48 -16.78
C ASP A 516 -9.01 16.02 -16.75
N MET A 517 -10.15 16.55 -16.26
CA MET A 517 -10.44 17.99 -16.25
C MET A 517 -9.67 18.75 -15.17
N ASN A 518 -9.26 18.08 -14.08
CA ASN A 518 -8.43 18.71 -13.05
C ASN A 518 -7.03 19.00 -13.60
N VAL A 519 -6.40 17.98 -14.21
CA VAL A 519 -5.06 18.16 -14.79
C VAL A 519 -5.08 19.01 -16.07
N ARG A 520 -6.19 19.07 -16.78
CA ARG A 520 -6.32 19.98 -17.94
C ARG A 520 -6.15 21.45 -17.60
N ASN A 521 -6.34 21.85 -16.35
CA ASN A 521 -6.09 23.23 -15.90
C ASN A 521 -4.63 23.69 -16.08
N ILE A 522 -3.67 22.74 -16.11
CA ILE A 522 -2.25 23.11 -16.30
C ILE A 522 -1.86 23.30 -17.76
N VAL A 523 -2.65 22.83 -18.73
CA VAL A 523 -2.28 22.84 -20.17
C VAL A 523 -1.84 24.22 -20.63
N ALA A 524 -2.61 25.26 -20.31
CA ALA A 524 -2.25 26.64 -20.69
C ALA A 524 -0.91 27.12 -20.07
N LEU A 525 -0.54 26.61 -18.89
CA LEU A 525 0.78 26.90 -18.30
C LEU A 525 1.88 26.14 -19.03
N LEU A 526 1.67 24.86 -19.35
CA LEU A 526 2.65 24.05 -20.09
C LEU A 526 2.96 24.68 -21.45
N GLU A 527 1.93 25.13 -22.19
CA GLU A 527 2.06 25.83 -23.45
C GLU A 527 2.80 27.19 -23.28
N ARG A 528 2.35 28.02 -22.34
CA ARG A 528 2.94 29.35 -22.08
C ARG A 528 4.42 29.28 -21.77
N TYR A 529 4.84 28.32 -20.98
CA TYR A 529 6.24 28.17 -20.55
C TYR A 529 7.02 27.18 -21.41
N GLY A 530 6.43 26.72 -22.52
CA GLY A 530 7.09 25.92 -23.56
C GLY A 530 7.56 24.57 -23.02
N VAL A 531 6.73 23.83 -22.33
CA VAL A 531 6.96 22.41 -22.04
C VAL A 531 7.01 21.64 -23.36
N ASP A 532 7.95 20.73 -23.50
CA ASP A 532 8.19 19.98 -24.75
C ASP A 532 7.32 18.73 -24.82
N LEU A 533 7.39 17.88 -23.78
CA LEU A 533 6.53 16.69 -23.62
C LEU A 533 5.90 16.66 -22.24
N CYS A 534 4.68 16.11 -22.19
CA CYS A 534 3.97 15.81 -20.96
C CYS A 534 3.70 14.33 -20.91
N PHE A 535 4.26 13.62 -19.93
CA PHE A 535 4.07 12.18 -19.72
C PHE A 535 2.97 11.92 -18.71
N SER A 536 2.17 10.88 -18.96
CA SER A 536 1.10 10.44 -18.06
C SER A 536 1.01 8.91 -17.99
N GLY A 537 0.28 8.42 -16.98
CA GLY A 537 -0.12 7.06 -16.73
C GLY A 537 -1.63 6.89 -16.82
N HIS A 538 -2.20 6.09 -15.90
CA HIS A 538 -3.60 5.94 -15.57
C HIS A 538 -4.45 5.17 -16.58
N VAL A 539 -4.40 5.49 -17.85
CA VAL A 539 -5.09 4.77 -18.91
C VAL A 539 -4.11 3.73 -19.47
N HIS A 540 -4.36 2.46 -19.18
CA HIS A 540 -3.41 1.36 -19.37
C HIS A 540 -3.19 1.03 -20.85
N ASP A 541 -2.63 1.99 -21.56
CA ASP A 541 -2.28 1.89 -22.98
C ASP A 541 -1.09 2.80 -23.34
N TYR A 542 -0.77 2.88 -24.61
CA TYR A 542 0.11 3.88 -25.20
C TYR A 542 -0.68 4.84 -26.08
N GLU A 543 -0.63 6.12 -25.75
CA GLU A 543 -1.11 7.17 -26.65
C GLU A 543 -0.10 8.31 -26.77
N ARG A 544 0.14 8.77 -28.01
CA ARG A 544 0.87 10.01 -28.26
C ARG A 544 0.01 10.94 -29.12
N THR A 545 -0.12 12.20 -28.70
CA THR A 545 -0.86 13.21 -29.43
C THR A 545 -0.03 13.85 -30.55
N PHE A 546 -0.70 14.50 -31.49
CA PHE A 546 -0.07 15.58 -32.23
C PHE A 546 0.35 16.69 -31.25
N PRO A 547 1.31 17.59 -31.62
CA PRO A 547 1.55 18.77 -30.81
C PRO A 547 0.26 19.61 -30.70
N ILE A 548 -0.10 20.00 -29.49
CA ILE A 548 -1.32 20.76 -29.16
C ILE A 548 -0.94 22.16 -28.69
N LEU A 549 -1.60 23.17 -29.25
CA LEU A 549 -1.47 24.57 -28.85
C LEU A 549 -2.85 25.24 -28.86
N ASN A 550 -3.25 25.86 -27.76
CA ASN A 550 -4.56 26.51 -27.60
C ASN A 550 -5.76 25.60 -27.91
N GLY A 551 -5.64 24.29 -27.60
CA GLY A 551 -6.70 23.30 -27.83
C GLY A 551 -6.88 22.87 -29.30
N GLU A 552 -5.90 23.10 -30.17
CA GLU A 552 -5.88 22.70 -31.56
C GLU A 552 -4.55 22.01 -31.91
N VAL A 553 -4.57 21.16 -32.95
CA VAL A 553 -3.34 20.58 -33.50
C VAL A 553 -2.50 21.68 -34.12
N SER A 554 -1.24 21.70 -33.74
CA SER A 554 -0.23 22.65 -34.21
C SER A 554 1.06 21.93 -34.57
N SER A 555 2.13 22.66 -34.77
CA SER A 555 3.47 22.07 -34.89
C SER A 555 4.25 22.25 -33.58
N TYR A 556 5.20 21.35 -33.36
CA TYR A 556 6.12 21.49 -32.22
C TYR A 556 6.90 22.81 -32.28
N GLN A 557 7.33 23.22 -33.47
CA GLN A 557 8.10 24.46 -33.68
C GLN A 557 7.30 25.74 -33.39
N GLU A 558 5.96 25.69 -33.50
CA GLU A 558 5.07 26.81 -33.15
C GLU A 558 4.73 26.88 -31.67
N GLY A 559 5.21 25.94 -30.87
CA GLY A 559 5.01 25.93 -29.42
C GLY A 559 4.06 24.84 -28.92
N GLY A 560 3.59 23.94 -29.80
CA GLY A 560 2.70 22.85 -29.40
C GLY A 560 3.37 21.87 -28.42
N VAL A 561 2.65 21.48 -27.37
CA VAL A 561 3.05 20.46 -26.39
C VAL A 561 2.62 19.09 -26.88
N ILE A 562 3.49 18.08 -26.76
CA ILE A 562 3.17 16.68 -27.08
C ILE A 562 2.85 15.94 -25.77
N TYR A 563 1.70 15.26 -25.74
CA TYR A 563 1.27 14.45 -24.61
C TYR A 563 1.51 12.97 -24.92
N VAL A 564 2.07 12.25 -23.95
CA VAL A 564 2.41 10.84 -24.09
C VAL A 564 1.91 10.07 -22.88
N THR A 565 0.91 9.21 -23.10
CA THR A 565 0.50 8.22 -22.10
C THR A 565 1.44 7.02 -22.20
N ALA A 566 2.12 6.68 -21.09
CA ALA A 566 3.09 5.60 -20.99
C ALA A 566 2.71 4.66 -19.83
N ALA A 567 1.50 4.11 -19.90
CA ALA A 567 0.80 3.40 -18.82
C ALA A 567 0.78 1.86 -19.02
N GLY A 568 1.71 1.33 -19.80
CA GLY A 568 1.77 -0.11 -20.12
C GLY A 568 2.68 -0.93 -19.20
N GLY A 569 2.96 -0.49 -17.95
CA GLY A 569 3.93 -1.14 -17.08
C GLY A 569 3.51 -2.51 -16.55
N GLY A 570 2.22 -2.75 -16.32
CA GLY A 570 1.75 -4.01 -15.71
C GLY A 570 0.23 -4.10 -15.57
N GLY A 571 -0.46 -2.95 -15.45
CA GLY A 571 -1.92 -2.88 -15.35
C GLY A 571 -2.64 -3.54 -16.52
N SER A 572 -3.88 -3.99 -16.30
CA SER A 572 -4.70 -4.60 -17.34
C SER A 572 -4.94 -3.62 -18.48
N LEU A 573 -4.56 -4.00 -19.70
CA LEU A 573 -4.64 -3.12 -20.87
C LEU A 573 -6.09 -2.71 -21.20
N GLU A 574 -6.30 -1.44 -21.44
CA GLU A 574 -7.58 -0.82 -21.80
C GLU A 574 -7.76 -0.69 -23.32
N ASP A 575 -8.99 -0.42 -23.74
CA ASP A 575 -9.35 -0.31 -25.16
C ASP A 575 -9.63 1.15 -25.53
N PHE A 576 -9.21 1.53 -26.71
CA PHE A 576 -9.54 2.83 -27.29
C PHE A 576 -10.98 2.90 -27.80
N ASP A 577 -11.56 4.09 -27.73
CA ASP A 577 -12.82 4.34 -28.43
C ASP A 577 -12.67 4.07 -29.95
N ALA A 578 -13.73 3.56 -30.55
CA ALA A 578 -13.82 3.31 -31.99
C ALA A 578 -13.69 4.60 -32.83
N THR A 579 -13.94 5.77 -32.26
CA THR A 579 -13.83 7.06 -32.93
C THR A 579 -12.43 7.65 -32.77
N ASN A 580 -11.89 8.19 -33.86
CA ASN A 580 -10.63 8.91 -33.76
C ASN A 580 -10.84 10.27 -33.10
N THR A 581 -10.03 10.55 -32.09
CA THR A 581 -9.94 11.86 -31.49
C THR A 581 -9.16 12.83 -32.39
N TRP A 582 -9.43 14.12 -32.28
CA TRP A 582 -8.77 15.13 -33.11
C TRP A 582 -7.28 15.27 -32.80
N PHE A 583 -6.87 14.93 -31.60
CA PHE A 583 -5.50 15.07 -31.10
C PHE A 583 -4.64 13.82 -31.24
N GLY A 584 -5.24 12.61 -31.33
CA GLY A 584 -4.52 11.36 -31.33
C GLY A 584 -3.64 11.19 -32.56
N HIS A 585 -2.33 10.99 -32.37
CA HIS A 585 -1.37 10.71 -33.43
C HIS A 585 -1.04 9.23 -33.54
N LYS A 586 -0.69 8.60 -32.39
CA LYS A 586 -0.33 7.18 -32.30
C LYS A 586 -0.99 6.55 -31.11
N LYS A 587 -1.57 5.39 -31.27
CA LYS A 587 -2.22 4.60 -30.21
C LYS A 587 -1.80 3.14 -30.32
N ALA A 588 -1.57 2.49 -29.16
CA ALA A 588 -1.25 1.06 -29.11
C ALA A 588 -1.68 0.46 -27.77
N ARG A 589 -2.52 -0.58 -27.80
CA ARG A 589 -2.89 -1.38 -26.63
C ARG A 589 -1.81 -2.43 -26.39
N ARG A 590 -0.77 -2.07 -25.61
CA ARG A 590 0.41 -2.91 -25.36
C ARG A 590 1.06 -2.60 -24.04
N HIS A 591 1.57 -3.62 -23.38
CA HIS A 591 2.56 -3.41 -22.31
C HIS A 591 3.86 -2.89 -22.93
N HIS A 592 4.44 -1.84 -22.31
CA HIS A 592 5.55 -1.10 -22.91
C HIS A 592 6.28 -0.21 -21.91
N PHE A 593 7.40 0.28 -22.35
CA PHE A 593 8.07 1.46 -21.80
C PHE A 593 8.42 2.44 -22.91
N VAL A 594 8.69 3.68 -22.53
CA VAL A 594 9.18 4.70 -23.46
C VAL A 594 10.63 5.02 -23.08
N TYR A 595 11.51 5.02 -24.07
CA TYR A 595 12.93 5.32 -23.89
C TYR A 595 13.29 6.61 -24.61
N LEU A 596 14.03 7.49 -23.93
CA LEU A 596 14.45 8.77 -24.49
C LEU A 596 15.97 8.92 -24.43
N ALA A 597 16.52 9.47 -25.51
CA ALA A 597 17.91 9.88 -25.62
C ALA A 597 18.00 11.39 -25.88
N ILE A 598 18.76 12.09 -25.07
CA ILE A 598 18.99 13.55 -25.19
C ILE A 598 20.46 13.81 -25.52
N HIS A 599 20.68 14.56 -26.58
CA HIS A 599 22.01 15.04 -26.97
C HIS A 599 21.95 16.52 -27.39
N GLY A 600 22.26 17.41 -26.45
CA GLY A 600 22.15 18.85 -26.66
C GLY A 600 20.72 19.26 -27.02
N ASP A 601 20.54 19.79 -28.24
CA ASP A 601 19.26 20.25 -28.77
C ASP A 601 18.46 19.14 -29.50
N GLN A 602 18.93 17.92 -29.49
CA GLN A 602 18.27 16.77 -30.10
C GLN A 602 17.69 15.83 -29.06
N LEU A 603 16.47 15.38 -29.32
CA LEU A 603 15.74 14.37 -28.55
C LEU A 603 15.26 13.27 -29.50
N GLU A 604 15.53 12.03 -29.13
CA GLU A 604 14.90 10.85 -29.72
C GLU A 604 14.10 10.12 -28.65
N MET A 605 12.86 9.76 -28.98
CA MET A 605 11.97 8.97 -28.16
C MET A 605 11.57 7.70 -28.92
N GLN A 606 11.60 6.58 -28.23
CA GLN A 606 11.22 5.26 -28.73
C GLN A 606 10.21 4.63 -27.77
N ALA A 607 9.11 4.07 -28.29
CA ALA A 607 8.19 3.24 -27.51
C ALA A 607 8.43 1.77 -27.88
N VAL A 608 8.72 0.94 -26.87
CA VAL A 608 9.11 -0.46 -27.01
C VAL A 608 8.14 -1.34 -26.20
N ASP A 609 7.57 -2.37 -26.84
CA ASP A 609 6.66 -3.29 -26.18
C ASP A 609 7.39 -4.37 -25.34
N GLU A 610 6.61 -5.15 -24.58
CA GLU A 610 7.11 -6.22 -23.71
C GLU A 610 7.82 -7.38 -24.44
N ASP A 611 7.71 -7.44 -25.77
CA ASP A 611 8.43 -8.37 -26.65
C ASP A 611 9.72 -7.74 -27.23
N GLY A 612 10.07 -6.50 -26.86
CA GLY A 612 11.21 -5.76 -27.38
C GLY A 612 10.99 -5.15 -28.78
N ARG A 613 9.74 -5.04 -29.23
CA ARG A 613 9.44 -4.48 -30.57
C ARG A 613 9.24 -2.97 -30.47
N LEU A 614 10.01 -2.24 -31.27
CA LEU A 614 9.81 -0.81 -31.49
C LEU A 614 8.51 -0.57 -32.27
N PHE A 615 7.58 0.25 -31.72
CA PHE A 615 6.29 0.51 -32.36
C PHE A 615 5.98 2.00 -32.56
N ASP A 616 6.69 2.91 -31.90
CA ASP A 616 6.63 4.34 -32.18
C ASP A 616 8.00 5.01 -32.00
N VAL A 617 8.26 6.04 -32.80
CA VAL A 617 9.49 6.85 -32.75
C VAL A 617 9.12 8.32 -32.94
N LEU A 618 9.74 9.20 -32.15
CA LEU A 618 9.65 10.63 -32.28
C LEU A 618 11.06 11.24 -32.23
N THR A 619 11.38 12.12 -33.16
CA THR A 619 12.61 12.90 -33.11
C THR A 619 12.25 14.38 -33.07
N LEU A 620 12.84 15.11 -32.12
CA LEU A 620 12.67 16.54 -31.99
C LEU A 620 14.02 17.24 -32.03
N GLU A 621 14.04 18.40 -32.69
CA GLU A 621 15.08 19.38 -32.56
C GLU A 621 14.52 20.56 -31.73
N GLN A 622 15.25 20.99 -30.70
CA GLN A 622 14.78 22.03 -29.79
C GLN A 622 14.39 23.28 -30.56
N ARG A 623 13.19 23.77 -30.29
CA ARG A 623 12.72 25.05 -30.80
C ARG A 623 13.52 26.20 -30.20
N GLY A 624 13.88 27.21 -30.98
CA GLY A 624 14.53 28.42 -30.48
C GLY A 624 13.65 29.12 -29.44
N ARG A 625 14.17 29.30 -28.23
CA ARG A 625 13.50 30.01 -27.12
C ARG A 625 14.08 31.38 -26.91
#